data_26bd1282d2f369a485dc5effb5f13b7c
#
_entry.id   26bd1282d2f369a485dc5effb5f13b7c
#
_cell.length_a   1.000
_cell.length_b   1.000
_cell.length_c   1.000
_cell.angle_alpha   90.00
_cell.angle_beta   90.00
_cell.angle_gamma   90.00
#
_symmetry.space_group_name_H-M   'P 1'
#
loop_
_entity.id
_entity.type
_entity.pdbx_description
1 polymer ?
#
loop_
_entity_poly.entity_id
_entity_poly.type
_entity_poly.pdbx_seq_one_letter_code
_entity_poly.pdbx_strand_id
1 'polypeptide(L)'
;MKLLFAFISCLLIFGSSLWSKAEGAKPNVLFIAIDDLNDWVGFMGGHPQARTPHMDALAKQGRNFLNAHCAVPVCSASRASVMSGVAATTHGSYELGPRYEQLPALNDVPTLQRYFKDHGYTTISGGKMLHHNFNGRLVGDIDRSLGRNRSPRPKGPMSRPANWSGAWDWGAYPKADAEMADIQLAHNAAKTLKENFEKPFFMSVGFFRPHVPLFVPPKWFAKYEADKIALPKNPKNDLDDLPKNFLHINDYAVAPTHAEVVSGGKQRSLTHAYLASVSFVDHCVGIVLDALKSSPHADNTLIVLWSDHGFHLGEKQHWAKRTLWEESTRVPLLIAGPGIRSGQPCKEPASL
;
A
#
# COMPACT_ATOMS: atom_id res chain seq x y z
N MET A 1 39.38 -64.41 -42.07
CA MET A 1 38.76 -64.16 -40.77
C MET A 1 38.85 -62.68 -40.45
N LYS A 2 37.83 -61.93 -40.78
CA LYS A 2 37.73 -60.48 -40.46
C LYS A 2 36.50 -60.28 -39.63
N LEU A 3 36.67 -59.95 -38.35
CA LEU A 3 35.58 -59.52 -37.43
C LEU A 3 35.12 -58.12 -37.78
N LEU A 4 33.85 -58.01 -38.06
CA LEU A 4 33.12 -56.74 -38.27
C LEU A 4 32.59 -56.30 -36.88
N PHE A 5 33.12 -55.21 -36.31
CA PHE A 5 32.54 -54.55 -35.13
C PHE A 5 31.51 -53.52 -35.61
N ALA A 6 30.25 -53.76 -35.29
CA ALA A 6 29.18 -52.80 -35.50
C ALA A 6 29.10 -51.89 -34.25
N PHE A 7 29.43 -50.60 -34.41
CA PHE A 7 29.17 -49.55 -33.42
C PHE A 7 27.72 -49.07 -33.53
N ILE A 8 26.90 -49.43 -32.55
CA ILE A 8 25.59 -48.82 -32.35
C ILE A 8 25.78 -47.52 -31.60
N SER A 9 25.73 -46.38 -32.32
CA SER A 9 25.64 -45.06 -31.72
C SER A 9 24.23 -44.78 -31.25
N CYS A 10 23.96 -44.95 -29.97
CA CYS A 10 22.74 -44.39 -29.33
C CYS A 10 22.86 -42.86 -29.27
N LEU A 11 22.17 -42.17 -30.18
CA LEU A 11 21.95 -40.71 -30.03
C LEU A 11 20.93 -40.47 -28.90
N LEU A 12 21.42 -40.17 -27.73
CA LEU A 12 20.62 -39.54 -26.68
C LEU A 12 20.32 -38.11 -27.10
N ILE A 13 19.15 -37.87 -27.70
CA ILE A 13 18.61 -36.53 -27.88
C ILE A 13 18.14 -36.06 -26.50
N PHE A 14 19.03 -35.42 -25.75
CA PHE A 14 18.63 -34.55 -24.66
C PHE A 14 17.90 -33.38 -25.26
N GLY A 15 16.57 -33.44 -25.23
CA GLY A 15 15.70 -32.31 -25.48
C GLY A 15 15.94 -31.27 -24.38
N SER A 16 16.98 -30.47 -24.53
CA SER A 16 17.07 -29.18 -23.84
C SER A 16 15.93 -28.32 -24.38
N SER A 17 14.80 -28.31 -23.67
CA SER A 17 13.82 -27.25 -23.78
C SER A 17 14.57 -25.95 -23.41
N LEU A 18 15.22 -25.37 -24.41
CA LEU A 18 15.67 -23.98 -24.37
C LEU A 18 14.41 -23.15 -24.15
N TRP A 19 14.15 -22.83 -22.90
CA TRP A 19 13.35 -21.67 -22.58
C TRP A 19 14.07 -20.47 -23.18
N SER A 20 13.79 -20.20 -24.45
CA SER A 20 14.08 -18.91 -25.05
C SER A 20 13.28 -17.88 -24.26
N LYS A 21 13.88 -17.35 -23.21
CA LYS A 21 13.45 -16.11 -22.60
C LYS A 21 13.54 -15.10 -23.76
N ALA A 22 12.40 -14.68 -24.30
CA ALA A 22 12.38 -13.64 -25.32
C ALA A 22 13.14 -12.44 -24.76
N GLU A 23 14.38 -12.28 -25.18
CA GLU A 23 15.19 -11.09 -24.89
C GLU A 23 14.43 -9.90 -25.47
N GLY A 24 13.81 -9.07 -24.62
CA GLY A 24 13.23 -7.80 -25.01
C GLY A 24 11.77 -7.54 -24.68
N ALA A 25 10.98 -8.49 -24.19
CA ALA A 25 9.59 -8.20 -23.82
C ALA A 25 9.55 -7.31 -22.55
N LYS A 26 9.00 -6.08 -22.69
CA LYS A 26 8.78 -5.19 -21.54
C LYS A 26 7.92 -5.88 -20.49
N PRO A 27 8.29 -5.88 -19.20
CA PRO A 27 7.46 -6.48 -18.15
C PRO A 27 6.18 -5.68 -17.95
N ASN A 28 5.11 -6.36 -17.56
CA ASN A 28 3.96 -5.69 -16.98
C ASN A 28 4.31 -5.11 -15.62
N VAL A 29 3.55 -4.13 -15.16
CA VAL A 29 3.74 -3.54 -13.84
C VAL A 29 2.42 -3.55 -13.08
N LEU A 30 2.41 -4.18 -11.91
CA LEU A 30 1.32 -4.10 -10.92
C LEU A 30 1.79 -3.20 -9.76
N PHE A 31 1.20 -2.01 -9.66
CA PHE A 31 1.57 -0.96 -8.73
C PHE A 31 0.49 -0.80 -7.65
N ILE A 32 0.73 -1.33 -6.44
CA ILE A 32 -0.24 -1.38 -5.35
C ILE A 32 0.11 -0.32 -4.32
N ALA A 33 -0.79 0.64 -4.12
CA ALA A 33 -0.69 1.69 -3.11
C ALA A 33 -1.65 1.39 -1.95
N ILE A 34 -1.20 1.55 -0.70
CA ILE A 34 -2.00 1.37 0.50
C ILE A 34 -1.96 2.67 1.30
N ASP A 35 -3.13 3.16 1.75
CA ASP A 35 -3.27 4.44 2.42
C ASP A 35 -3.13 4.30 3.94
N ASP A 36 -2.26 5.10 4.58
CA ASP A 36 -2.03 5.09 6.04
C ASP A 36 -1.46 3.75 6.61
N LEU A 37 -0.80 2.92 5.81
CA LEU A 37 -0.21 1.67 6.30
C LEU A 37 1.18 1.94 6.89
N ASN A 38 1.31 1.80 8.20
CA ASN A 38 2.59 1.85 8.90
C ASN A 38 3.33 0.49 8.86
N ASP A 39 4.37 0.34 9.65
CA ASP A 39 5.18 -0.86 9.76
C ASP A 39 4.50 -2.06 10.46
N TRP A 40 3.20 -1.97 10.78
CA TRP A 40 2.43 -3.06 11.40
C TRP A 40 2.05 -4.13 10.38
N VAL A 41 3.06 -4.63 9.71
CA VAL A 41 3.03 -5.77 8.78
C VAL A 41 4.03 -6.82 9.24
N GLY A 42 3.76 -8.11 9.01
CA GLY A 42 4.57 -9.18 9.55
C GLY A 42 6.04 -9.09 9.16
N PHE A 43 6.33 -8.76 7.90
CA PHE A 43 7.70 -8.70 7.39
C PHE A 43 8.52 -7.49 7.90
N MET A 44 7.90 -6.47 8.51
CA MET A 44 8.58 -5.35 9.17
C MET A 44 8.58 -5.48 10.70
N GLY A 45 7.65 -6.25 11.27
CA GLY A 45 7.60 -6.57 12.69
C GLY A 45 7.18 -5.44 13.60
N GLY A 46 6.52 -4.39 13.09
CA GLY A 46 6.13 -3.20 13.88
C GLY A 46 5.10 -3.49 14.98
N HIS A 47 4.27 -4.52 14.81
CA HIS A 47 3.34 -4.94 15.84
C HIS A 47 3.28 -6.48 15.97
N PRO A 48 3.37 -7.05 17.20
CA PRO A 48 3.46 -8.49 17.38
C PRO A 48 2.21 -9.28 16.96
N GLN A 49 1.08 -8.61 16.86
CA GLN A 49 -0.20 -9.20 16.47
C GLN A 49 -0.61 -8.86 15.03
N ALA A 50 0.22 -8.18 14.24
CA ALA A 50 -0.07 -7.92 12.83
C ALA A 50 -0.26 -9.24 12.07
N ARG A 51 -1.30 -9.30 11.22
CA ARG A 51 -1.63 -10.49 10.43
C ARG A 51 -1.75 -10.12 8.97
N THR A 52 -0.65 -10.27 8.24
CA THR A 52 -0.50 -9.87 6.83
C THR A 52 0.08 -10.99 5.96
N PRO A 53 -0.54 -12.20 5.95
CA PRO A 53 0.05 -13.37 5.30
C PRO A 53 0.32 -13.18 3.80
N HIS A 54 -0.48 -12.39 3.08
CA HIS A 54 -0.30 -12.16 1.65
C HIS A 54 0.86 -11.20 1.37
N MET A 55 0.97 -10.10 2.10
CA MET A 55 2.11 -9.19 2.01
C MET A 55 3.40 -9.87 2.48
N ASP A 56 3.34 -10.69 3.54
CA ASP A 56 4.49 -11.45 4.04
C ASP A 56 4.97 -12.51 3.02
N ALA A 57 4.04 -13.14 2.30
CA ALA A 57 4.38 -14.06 1.22
C ALA A 57 5.05 -13.33 0.03
N LEU A 58 4.56 -12.14 -0.33
CA LEU A 58 5.18 -11.30 -1.35
C LEU A 58 6.59 -10.85 -0.93
N ALA A 59 6.78 -10.48 0.34
CA ALA A 59 8.08 -10.09 0.89
C ALA A 59 9.14 -11.20 0.80
N LYS A 60 8.73 -12.47 0.93
CA LYS A 60 9.61 -13.64 0.75
C LYS A 60 10.00 -13.87 -0.71
N GLN A 61 9.15 -13.48 -1.65
CA GLN A 61 9.36 -13.67 -3.09
C GLN A 61 10.11 -12.50 -3.73
N GLY A 62 10.11 -11.34 -3.09
CA GLY A 62 10.69 -10.11 -3.58
C GLY A 62 11.79 -9.57 -2.70
N ARG A 63 12.06 -8.28 -2.88
CA ARG A 63 12.93 -7.47 -2.05
C ARG A 63 12.08 -6.51 -1.24
N ASN A 64 12.18 -6.59 0.07
CA ASN A 64 11.56 -5.63 0.99
C ASN A 64 12.59 -4.59 1.44
N PHE A 65 12.17 -3.33 1.47
CA PHE A 65 12.98 -2.19 1.90
C PHE A 65 12.55 -1.83 3.31
N LEU A 66 13.37 -2.18 4.30
CA LEU A 66 13.03 -1.98 5.71
C LEU A 66 13.23 -0.53 6.18
N ASN A 67 13.93 0.26 5.38
CA ASN A 67 14.26 1.65 5.65
C ASN A 67 13.81 2.56 4.50
N ALA A 68 12.56 2.36 4.04
CA ALA A 68 11.93 3.20 3.05
C ALA A 68 11.10 4.29 3.75
N HIS A 69 11.23 5.54 3.26
CA HIS A 69 10.56 6.70 3.83
C HIS A 69 9.75 7.45 2.77
N CYS A 70 8.59 7.95 3.18
CA CYS A 70 7.80 8.83 2.33
C CYS A 70 8.44 10.23 2.25
N ALA A 71 8.22 10.92 1.13
CA ALA A 71 8.75 12.27 0.92
C ALA A 71 8.15 13.28 1.93
N VAL A 72 6.87 13.13 2.25
CA VAL A 72 6.13 13.93 3.23
C VAL A 72 5.06 13.03 3.87
N PRO A 73 4.89 13.00 5.20
CA PRO A 73 3.89 12.14 5.84
C PRO A 73 2.46 12.72 5.75
N VAL A 74 2.05 13.05 4.53
CA VAL A 74 0.71 13.57 4.16
C VAL A 74 0.31 13.01 2.80
N CYS A 75 -0.86 12.42 2.70
CA CYS A 75 -1.32 11.68 1.51
C CYS A 75 -1.17 12.47 0.20
N SER A 76 -1.60 13.74 0.17
CA SER A 76 -1.55 14.57 -1.05
C SER A 76 -0.12 14.80 -1.51
N ALA A 77 0.74 15.24 -0.60
CA ALA A 77 2.13 15.59 -0.86
C ALA A 77 2.98 14.36 -1.23
N SER A 78 2.89 13.27 -0.43
CA SER A 78 3.60 12.02 -0.72
C SER A 78 3.21 11.45 -2.08
N ARG A 79 1.91 11.35 -2.34
CA ARG A 79 1.41 10.82 -3.63
C ARG A 79 1.78 11.70 -4.81
N ALA A 80 1.86 13.04 -4.62
CA ALA A 80 2.36 13.94 -5.65
C ALA A 80 3.82 13.64 -5.99
N SER A 81 4.68 13.41 -4.99
CA SER A 81 6.07 13.03 -5.21
C SER A 81 6.20 11.70 -5.95
N VAL A 82 5.53 10.64 -5.47
CA VAL A 82 5.58 9.31 -6.08
C VAL A 82 5.07 9.32 -7.53
N MET A 83 3.95 10.03 -7.77
CA MET A 83 3.30 10.03 -9.08
C MET A 83 4.00 10.91 -10.11
N SER A 84 4.83 11.85 -9.68
CA SER A 84 5.60 12.74 -10.56
C SER A 84 7.09 12.41 -10.62
N GLY A 85 7.64 11.70 -9.61
CA GLY A 85 9.07 11.57 -9.42
C GLY A 85 9.77 12.86 -9.00
N VAL A 86 9.01 13.89 -8.58
CA VAL A 86 9.53 15.20 -8.16
C VAL A 86 9.48 15.31 -6.65
N ALA A 87 10.59 15.69 -6.03
CA ALA A 87 10.68 15.85 -4.59
C ALA A 87 9.72 16.94 -4.06
N ALA A 88 9.19 16.75 -2.86
CA ALA A 88 8.28 17.71 -2.23
C ALA A 88 8.91 19.12 -2.08
N THR A 89 10.21 19.19 -1.84
CA THR A 89 10.98 20.45 -1.80
C THR A 89 10.96 21.22 -3.12
N THR A 90 10.74 20.53 -4.24
CA THR A 90 10.66 21.13 -5.57
C THR A 90 9.24 21.50 -5.94
N HIS A 91 8.26 20.60 -5.71
CA HIS A 91 6.87 20.90 -6.06
C HIS A 91 6.12 21.73 -4.99
N GLY A 92 6.70 21.91 -3.81
CA GLY A 92 6.20 22.81 -2.77
C GLY A 92 4.95 22.35 -2.03
N SER A 93 4.50 21.10 -2.19
CA SER A 93 3.32 20.57 -1.48
C SER A 93 3.76 19.82 -0.23
N TYR A 94 3.24 20.24 0.94
CA TYR A 94 3.48 19.63 2.24
C TYR A 94 2.18 19.31 3.00
N GLU A 95 1.03 19.70 2.42
CA GLU A 95 -0.28 19.59 3.03
C GLU A 95 -1.28 18.83 2.15
N LEU A 96 -2.55 18.77 2.54
CA LEU A 96 -3.62 18.15 1.74
C LEU A 96 -3.98 18.96 0.48
N GLY A 97 -3.66 20.23 0.43
CA GLY A 97 -3.72 21.09 -0.73
C GLY A 97 -2.38 21.81 -0.95
N PRO A 98 -2.16 22.40 -2.11
CA PRO A 98 -2.98 22.37 -3.33
C PRO A 98 -3.10 20.96 -3.94
N ARG A 99 -4.06 20.79 -4.87
CA ARG A 99 -4.22 19.55 -5.64
C ARG A 99 -3.05 19.37 -6.59
N TYR A 100 -2.82 18.12 -7.04
CA TYR A 100 -1.74 17.77 -7.97
C TYR A 100 -1.71 18.70 -9.21
N GLU A 101 -2.86 18.92 -9.83
CA GLU A 101 -3.03 19.77 -11.02
C GLU A 101 -2.85 21.27 -10.76
N GLN A 102 -2.78 21.67 -9.50
CA GLN A 102 -2.58 23.06 -9.09
C GLN A 102 -1.12 23.35 -8.68
N LEU A 103 -0.24 22.38 -8.80
CA LEU A 103 1.18 22.52 -8.49
C LEU A 103 1.95 22.98 -9.74
N PRO A 104 2.39 24.26 -9.83
CA PRO A 104 3.01 24.79 -11.06
C PRO A 104 4.25 24.03 -11.48
N ALA A 105 5.03 23.54 -10.52
CA ALA A 105 6.24 22.74 -10.78
C ALA A 105 5.95 21.38 -11.44
N LEU A 106 4.67 20.95 -11.48
CA LEU A 106 4.26 19.67 -12.07
C LEU A 106 3.50 19.83 -13.40
N ASN A 107 3.35 21.06 -13.93
CA ASN A 107 2.56 21.30 -15.14
C ASN A 107 3.08 20.49 -16.34
N ASP A 108 4.38 20.46 -16.54
CA ASP A 108 5.03 19.80 -17.67
C ASP A 108 5.63 18.42 -17.29
N VAL A 109 5.42 17.98 -16.06
CA VAL A 109 5.89 16.67 -15.58
C VAL A 109 4.80 15.63 -15.84
N PRO A 110 5.06 14.57 -16.61
CA PRO A 110 4.07 13.50 -16.79
C PRO A 110 3.84 12.77 -15.47
N THR A 111 2.60 12.37 -15.23
CA THR A 111 2.34 11.41 -14.15
C THR A 111 2.97 10.05 -14.47
N LEU A 112 3.19 9.22 -13.45
CA LEU A 112 3.70 7.86 -13.66
C LEU A 112 2.83 7.08 -14.67
N GLN A 113 1.50 7.19 -14.60
CA GLN A 113 0.59 6.58 -15.57
C GLN A 113 0.82 7.13 -16.98
N ARG A 114 0.93 8.44 -17.12
CA ARG A 114 1.19 9.07 -18.42
C ARG A 114 2.53 8.64 -18.99
N TYR A 115 3.57 8.57 -18.19
CA TYR A 115 4.87 8.10 -18.60
C TYR A 115 4.81 6.67 -19.19
N PHE A 116 4.15 5.73 -18.50
CA PHE A 116 3.98 4.38 -19.02
C PHE A 116 3.13 4.35 -20.29
N LYS A 117 2.04 5.15 -20.36
CA LYS A 117 1.21 5.26 -21.56
C LYS A 117 2.02 5.72 -22.77
N ASP A 118 2.80 6.77 -22.62
CA ASP A 118 3.65 7.32 -23.69
C ASP A 118 4.76 6.34 -24.11
N HIS A 119 5.09 5.36 -23.25
CA HIS A 119 6.04 4.29 -23.58
C HIS A 119 5.38 2.98 -24.06
N GLY A 120 4.13 3.06 -24.47
CA GLY A 120 3.42 1.96 -25.15
C GLY A 120 2.76 0.93 -24.22
N TYR A 121 2.53 1.27 -22.95
CA TYR A 121 1.77 0.44 -22.03
C TYR A 121 0.28 0.73 -22.12
N THR A 122 -0.54 -0.28 -21.88
CA THR A 122 -1.94 -0.10 -21.53
C THR A 122 -2.04 0.33 -20.07
N THR A 123 -2.57 1.51 -19.79
CA THR A 123 -2.64 2.04 -18.43
C THR A 123 -4.01 1.80 -17.79
N ILE A 124 -3.99 1.17 -16.63
CA ILE A 124 -5.18 0.74 -15.89
C ILE A 124 -5.06 1.27 -14.46
N SER A 125 -6.10 1.94 -13.94
CA SER A 125 -6.01 2.52 -12.60
C SER A 125 -7.33 2.48 -11.85
N GLY A 126 -7.28 2.31 -10.53
CA GLY A 126 -8.45 2.39 -9.67
C GLY A 126 -8.12 2.65 -8.20
N GLY A 127 -9.15 2.99 -7.43
CA GLY A 127 -9.02 3.30 -6.02
C GLY A 127 -8.31 4.63 -5.73
N LYS A 128 -7.56 4.75 -4.64
CA LYS A 128 -6.88 5.97 -4.20
C LYS A 128 -5.44 6.01 -4.71
N MET A 129 -5.21 6.58 -5.89
CA MET A 129 -3.87 6.83 -6.42
C MET A 129 -3.39 8.26 -6.13
N LEU A 130 -4.26 9.27 -6.28
CA LEU A 130 -4.07 10.62 -5.78
C LEU A 130 -5.07 10.93 -4.67
N HIS A 131 -4.76 11.93 -3.83
CA HIS A 131 -5.62 12.29 -2.69
C HIS A 131 -6.94 12.91 -3.15
N HIS A 132 -6.88 13.87 -4.05
CA HIS A 132 -8.03 14.52 -4.65
C HIS A 132 -8.44 13.79 -5.94
N ASN A 133 -9.69 13.76 -6.20
CA ASN A 133 -10.42 13.06 -7.25
C ASN A 133 -9.66 12.62 -8.51
N PHE A 134 -10.06 11.44 -9.02
CA PHE A 134 -9.73 10.93 -10.35
C PHE A 134 -10.15 11.85 -11.52
N ASN A 135 -10.89 12.92 -11.26
CA ASN A 135 -11.39 13.84 -12.29
C ASN A 135 -10.38 14.93 -12.66
N GLY A 136 -9.15 14.82 -12.22
CA GLY A 136 -8.07 15.70 -12.61
C GLY A 136 -7.21 15.11 -13.73
N ARG A 137 -5.93 15.39 -13.67
CA ARG A 137 -4.92 15.02 -14.66
C ARG A 137 -4.87 13.52 -14.98
N LEU A 138 -5.20 12.62 -14.03
CA LEU A 138 -5.16 11.17 -14.28
C LEU A 138 -6.21 10.68 -15.28
N VAL A 139 -7.30 11.40 -15.54
CA VAL A 139 -8.35 10.92 -16.45
C VAL A 139 -7.82 10.73 -17.87
N GLY A 140 -6.97 11.64 -18.35
CA GLY A 140 -6.33 11.52 -19.66
C GLY A 140 -5.15 10.54 -19.70
N ASP A 141 -4.63 10.17 -18.54
CA ASP A 141 -3.42 9.36 -18.40
C ASP A 141 -3.71 7.87 -18.27
N ILE A 142 -4.98 7.48 -18.09
CA ILE A 142 -5.40 6.08 -17.98
C ILE A 142 -6.29 5.68 -19.15
N ASP A 143 -6.11 4.45 -19.65
CA ASP A 143 -6.94 3.86 -20.71
C ASP A 143 -8.18 3.18 -20.13
N ARG A 144 -8.06 2.58 -18.94
CA ARG A 144 -9.15 1.84 -18.28
C ARG A 144 -9.23 2.15 -16.79
N SER A 145 -10.45 2.35 -16.29
CA SER A 145 -10.71 2.53 -14.87
C SER A 145 -11.18 1.22 -14.22
N LEU A 146 -10.57 0.89 -13.07
CA LEU A 146 -11.04 -0.18 -12.18
C LEU A 146 -12.17 0.30 -11.24
N GLY A 147 -12.52 1.56 -11.31
CA GLY A 147 -13.51 2.19 -10.46
C GLY A 147 -12.91 2.83 -9.20
N ARG A 148 -13.73 3.67 -8.60
CA ARG A 148 -13.46 4.34 -7.33
C ARG A 148 -14.75 4.44 -6.54
N ASN A 149 -15.11 3.39 -5.88
CA ASN A 149 -16.25 3.39 -4.97
C ASN A 149 -15.86 3.97 -3.62
N ARG A 150 -16.86 4.34 -2.83
CA ARG A 150 -16.67 4.67 -1.42
C ARG A 150 -17.29 3.57 -0.58
N SER A 151 -16.56 3.10 0.42
CA SER A 151 -17.13 2.20 1.41
C SER A 151 -18.30 2.87 2.14
N PRO A 152 -19.36 2.12 2.44
CA PRO A 152 -20.51 2.67 3.17
C PRO A 152 -20.09 3.16 4.55
N ARG A 153 -20.85 4.11 5.09
CA ARG A 153 -20.65 4.64 6.43
C ARG A 153 -21.92 4.41 7.27
N PRO A 154 -21.77 4.17 8.58
CA PRO A 154 -22.92 4.09 9.47
C PRO A 154 -23.67 5.44 9.48
N LYS A 155 -24.97 5.40 9.78
CA LYS A 155 -25.83 6.60 9.84
C LYS A 155 -25.47 7.56 10.97
N GLY A 156 -24.75 7.08 11.99
CA GLY A 156 -24.32 7.86 13.16
C GLY A 156 -22.98 7.39 13.69
N PRO A 157 -22.47 8.01 14.77
CA PRO A 157 -21.24 7.60 15.42
C PRO A 157 -21.35 6.16 15.94
N MET A 158 -20.29 5.36 15.78
CA MET A 158 -20.21 4.01 16.34
C MET A 158 -19.42 3.96 17.65
N SER A 159 -18.22 4.48 17.65
CA SER A 159 -17.27 4.37 18.77
C SER A 159 -16.67 5.72 19.19
N ARG A 160 -16.65 6.68 18.29
CA ARG A 160 -16.09 8.01 18.58
C ARG A 160 -16.95 8.81 19.56
N PRO A 161 -16.37 9.64 20.42
CA PRO A 161 -17.10 10.68 21.14
C PRO A 161 -17.76 11.67 20.16
N ALA A 162 -18.85 12.31 20.60
CA ALA A 162 -19.63 13.21 19.74
C ALA A 162 -18.84 14.45 19.27
N ASN A 163 -17.88 14.91 20.08
CA ASN A 163 -17.01 16.06 19.77
C ASN A 163 -15.86 15.73 18.82
N TRP A 164 -15.59 14.46 18.51
CA TRP A 164 -14.53 14.12 17.56
C TRP A 164 -15.02 14.24 16.13
N SER A 165 -14.07 14.51 15.22
CA SER A 165 -14.35 14.50 13.79
C SER A 165 -14.92 13.16 13.32
N GLY A 166 -15.90 13.18 12.41
CA GLY A 166 -16.47 11.96 11.81
C GLY A 166 -15.46 11.12 11.01
N ALA A 167 -14.26 11.64 10.75
CA ALA A 167 -13.15 10.86 10.21
C ALA A 167 -12.56 9.90 11.27
N TRP A 168 -12.64 10.23 12.56
CA TRP A 168 -12.08 9.48 13.66
C TRP A 168 -13.12 8.60 14.34
N ASP A 169 -13.74 7.74 13.54
CA ASP A 169 -14.67 6.72 14.05
C ASP A 169 -14.18 5.33 13.65
N TRP A 170 -14.63 4.30 14.37
CA TRP A 170 -14.22 2.93 14.14
C TRP A 170 -15.29 1.95 14.58
N GLY A 171 -15.24 0.73 14.04
CA GLY A 171 -16.13 -0.34 14.44
C GLY A 171 -16.38 -1.37 13.35
N ALA A 172 -17.10 -2.41 13.72
CA ALA A 172 -17.45 -3.52 12.86
C ALA A 172 -18.60 -3.13 11.90
N TYR A 173 -18.24 -2.56 10.75
CA TYR A 173 -19.15 -2.08 9.71
C TYR A 173 -18.44 -2.03 8.34
N PRO A 174 -19.12 -2.32 7.21
CA PRO A 174 -20.46 -2.89 7.07
C PRO A 174 -20.52 -4.37 7.52
N LYS A 175 -21.64 -5.06 7.23
CA LYS A 175 -21.80 -6.46 7.65
C LYS A 175 -20.97 -7.43 6.81
N ALA A 176 -20.81 -7.15 5.53
CA ALA A 176 -20.14 -8.05 4.58
C ALA A 176 -19.01 -7.36 3.81
N ASP A 177 -17.99 -8.16 3.46
CA ASP A 177 -16.85 -7.67 2.65
C ASP A 177 -17.29 -7.10 1.30
N ALA A 178 -18.27 -7.73 0.65
CA ALA A 178 -18.77 -7.31 -0.67
C ALA A 178 -19.27 -5.85 -0.70
N GLU A 179 -19.61 -5.29 0.45
CA GLU A 179 -20.02 -3.89 0.59
C GLU A 179 -18.82 -2.92 0.63
N MET A 180 -17.60 -3.45 0.86
CA MET A 180 -16.38 -2.64 0.97
C MET A 180 -15.85 -2.26 -0.41
N ALA A 181 -15.57 -0.97 -0.59
CA ALA A 181 -15.02 -0.45 -1.85
C ALA A 181 -13.67 -1.08 -2.22
N ASP A 182 -12.81 -1.35 -1.24
CA ASP A 182 -11.49 -1.97 -1.48
C ASP A 182 -11.63 -3.42 -1.98
N ILE A 183 -12.63 -4.18 -1.50
CA ILE A 183 -12.94 -5.52 -2.02
C ILE A 183 -13.45 -5.46 -3.47
N GLN A 184 -14.33 -4.52 -3.78
CA GLN A 184 -14.84 -4.32 -5.14
C GLN A 184 -13.69 -3.95 -6.08
N LEU A 185 -12.80 -3.08 -5.65
CA LEU A 185 -11.59 -2.71 -6.39
C LEU A 185 -10.67 -3.91 -6.62
N ALA A 186 -10.42 -4.72 -5.58
CA ALA A 186 -9.59 -5.92 -5.70
C ALA A 186 -10.17 -6.93 -6.70
N HIS A 187 -11.49 -7.15 -6.68
CA HIS A 187 -12.17 -8.03 -7.63
C HIS A 187 -12.15 -7.48 -9.07
N ASN A 188 -12.28 -6.16 -9.25
CA ASN A 188 -12.16 -5.54 -10.57
C ASN A 188 -10.74 -5.69 -11.13
N ALA A 189 -9.71 -5.48 -10.31
CA ALA A 189 -8.32 -5.73 -10.69
C ALA A 189 -8.09 -7.21 -11.02
N ALA A 190 -8.59 -8.12 -10.17
CA ALA A 190 -8.48 -9.57 -10.38
C ALA A 190 -9.18 -10.04 -11.66
N LYS A 191 -10.34 -9.49 -11.99
CA LYS A 191 -11.03 -9.76 -13.26
C LYS A 191 -10.20 -9.29 -14.46
N THR A 192 -9.67 -8.07 -14.38
CA THR A 192 -8.88 -7.47 -15.45
C THR A 192 -7.56 -8.23 -15.69
N LEU A 193 -6.89 -8.71 -14.63
CA LEU A 193 -5.67 -9.51 -14.76
C LEU A 193 -5.83 -10.83 -15.49
N LYS A 194 -7.06 -11.35 -15.64
CA LYS A 194 -7.36 -12.59 -16.39
C LYS A 194 -7.54 -12.37 -17.89
N GLU A 195 -7.59 -11.12 -18.33
CA GLU A 195 -7.73 -10.76 -19.74
C GLU A 195 -6.39 -10.87 -20.46
N ASN A 196 -6.41 -11.06 -21.78
CA ASN A 196 -5.21 -10.97 -22.60
C ASN A 196 -4.97 -9.51 -23.01
N PHE A 197 -3.71 -9.10 -23.00
CA PHE A 197 -3.29 -7.76 -23.42
C PHE A 197 -2.34 -7.88 -24.63
N GLU A 198 -2.58 -7.08 -25.65
CA GLU A 198 -1.69 -6.98 -26.81
C GLU A 198 -0.40 -6.22 -26.49
N LYS A 199 -0.46 -5.32 -25.50
CA LYS A 199 0.65 -4.49 -25.02
C LYS A 199 0.91 -4.79 -23.54
N PRO A 200 2.12 -4.57 -23.04
CA PRO A 200 2.34 -4.62 -21.61
C PRO A 200 1.43 -3.64 -20.89
N PHE A 201 1.00 -3.98 -19.67
CA PHE A 201 0.16 -3.10 -18.87
C PHE A 201 0.92 -2.46 -17.71
N PHE A 202 0.51 -1.26 -17.35
CA PHE A 202 0.76 -0.63 -16.06
C PHE A 202 -0.56 -0.54 -15.31
N MET A 203 -0.75 -1.41 -14.32
CA MET A 203 -1.97 -1.44 -13.50
C MET A 203 -1.69 -0.89 -12.11
N SER A 204 -2.35 0.21 -11.76
CA SER A 204 -2.25 0.82 -10.43
C SER A 204 -3.54 0.62 -9.62
N VAL A 205 -3.38 0.09 -8.40
CA VAL A 205 -4.48 -0.28 -7.51
C VAL A 205 -4.25 0.40 -6.16
N GLY A 206 -5.08 1.39 -5.82
CA GLY A 206 -4.95 2.17 -4.60
C GLY A 206 -6.00 1.82 -3.55
N PHE A 207 -5.64 1.06 -2.52
CA PHE A 207 -6.51 0.71 -1.40
C PHE A 207 -6.62 1.85 -0.40
N PHE A 208 -7.81 2.00 0.19
CA PHE A 208 -8.10 3.05 1.15
C PHE A 208 -7.83 2.62 2.60
N ARG A 209 -8.09 1.34 2.96
CA ARG A 209 -7.75 0.87 4.31
C ARG A 209 -6.25 0.66 4.42
N PRO A 210 -5.66 0.94 5.63
CA PRO A 210 -6.27 1.24 6.93
C PRO A 210 -6.59 2.71 7.23
N HIS A 211 -6.68 3.62 6.27
CA HIS A 211 -7.05 5.02 6.53
C HIS A 211 -8.39 5.15 7.31
N VAL A 212 -8.44 6.09 8.23
CA VAL A 212 -9.65 6.43 9.01
C VAL A 212 -10.83 6.86 8.11
N PRO A 213 -12.09 6.63 8.51
CA PRO A 213 -12.54 5.90 9.70
C PRO A 213 -12.25 4.40 9.58
N LEU A 214 -11.94 3.75 10.73
CA LEU A 214 -11.50 2.36 10.76
C LEU A 214 -12.71 1.41 10.77
N PHE A 215 -13.47 1.39 9.69
CA PHE A 215 -14.61 0.50 9.51
C PHE A 215 -14.26 -0.67 8.60
N VAL A 216 -14.35 -1.88 9.12
CA VAL A 216 -14.26 -3.13 8.36
C VAL A 216 -15.27 -4.14 8.91
N PRO A 217 -15.69 -5.15 8.13
CA PRO A 217 -16.67 -6.14 8.58
C PRO A 217 -16.28 -6.89 9.86
N PRO A 218 -17.26 -7.39 10.64
CA PRO A 218 -17.04 -8.00 11.95
C PRO A 218 -16.01 -9.12 11.98
N LYS A 219 -15.91 -9.92 10.90
CA LYS A 219 -14.95 -11.04 10.83
C LYS A 219 -13.49 -10.63 10.96
N TRP A 220 -13.15 -9.37 10.61
CA TRP A 220 -11.79 -8.86 10.71
C TRP A 220 -11.44 -8.50 12.14
N PHE A 221 -12.40 -7.96 12.90
CA PHE A 221 -12.25 -7.76 14.34
C PHE A 221 -12.15 -9.09 15.08
N ALA A 222 -12.94 -10.09 14.70
CA ALA A 222 -12.94 -11.42 15.32
C ALA A 222 -11.62 -12.20 15.18
N LYS A 223 -10.69 -11.74 14.33
CA LYS A 223 -9.33 -12.30 14.26
C LYS A 223 -8.48 -12.00 15.49
N TYR A 224 -8.90 -11.07 16.33
CA TYR A 224 -8.16 -10.58 17.49
C TYR A 224 -9.02 -10.64 18.75
N GLU A 225 -8.44 -11.06 19.87
CA GLU A 225 -9.06 -10.96 21.18
C GLU A 225 -8.93 -9.52 21.68
N ALA A 226 -10.06 -8.80 21.75
CA ALA A 226 -10.09 -7.35 21.97
C ALA A 226 -9.41 -6.90 23.28
N ASP A 227 -9.53 -7.69 24.34
CA ASP A 227 -8.94 -7.45 25.66
C ASP A 227 -7.44 -7.77 25.71
N LYS A 228 -6.94 -8.58 24.77
CA LYS A 228 -5.53 -8.97 24.66
C LYS A 228 -4.73 -8.16 23.63
N ILE A 229 -5.32 -7.13 23.05
CA ILE A 229 -4.59 -6.26 22.11
C ILE A 229 -3.41 -5.60 22.84
N ALA A 230 -2.20 -5.85 22.34
CA ALA A 230 -1.02 -5.16 22.80
C ALA A 230 -1.10 -3.68 22.37
N LEU A 231 -0.77 -2.78 23.28
CA LEU A 231 -0.66 -1.36 22.95
C LEU A 231 0.78 -1.02 22.57
N PRO A 232 0.99 -0.07 21.67
CA PRO A 232 2.32 0.48 21.43
C PRO A 232 2.96 0.98 22.72
N LYS A 233 4.28 0.94 22.77
CA LYS A 233 5.03 1.53 23.89
C LYS A 233 4.83 3.03 23.87
N ASN A 234 4.37 3.56 24.98
CA ASN A 234 4.12 4.98 25.14
C ASN A 234 4.51 5.41 26.57
N PRO A 235 5.80 5.61 26.83
CA PRO A 235 6.28 6.04 28.13
C PRO A 235 5.75 7.44 28.46
N LYS A 236 5.48 7.72 29.73
CA LYS A 236 4.95 9.04 30.19
C LYS A 236 5.86 10.21 29.81
N ASN A 237 7.16 9.97 29.70
CA ASN A 237 8.19 10.95 29.35
C ASN A 237 8.62 10.87 27.88
N ASP A 238 7.78 10.36 27.00
CA ASP A 238 8.12 10.11 25.57
C ASP A 238 8.41 11.39 24.77
N LEU A 239 8.05 12.55 25.32
CA LEU A 239 8.30 13.86 24.72
C LEU A 239 9.39 14.69 25.44
N ASP A 240 10.02 14.16 26.49
CA ASP A 240 11.02 14.88 27.27
C ASP A 240 12.30 15.18 26.48
N ASP A 241 12.55 14.46 25.42
CA ASP A 241 13.65 14.66 24.48
C ASP A 241 13.41 15.81 23.48
N LEU A 242 12.19 16.39 23.48
CA LEU A 242 11.86 17.48 22.57
C LEU A 242 12.08 18.88 23.23
N PRO A 243 12.60 19.85 22.47
CA PRO A 243 12.54 21.24 22.89
C PRO A 243 11.10 21.70 23.10
N LYS A 244 10.85 22.50 24.13
CA LYS A 244 9.49 22.93 24.54
C LYS A 244 8.69 23.59 23.42
N ASN A 245 9.35 24.30 22.50
CA ASN A 245 8.70 24.94 21.35
C ASN A 245 8.27 23.96 20.26
N PHE A 246 8.63 22.68 20.34
CA PHE A 246 8.19 21.63 19.41
C PHE A 246 7.04 20.77 19.96
N LEU A 247 6.62 20.95 21.20
CA LEU A 247 5.54 20.13 21.79
C LEU A 247 4.21 20.25 21.04
N HIS A 248 3.95 21.40 20.40
CA HIS A 248 2.74 21.64 19.61
C HIS A 248 2.71 20.84 18.28
N ILE A 249 3.80 20.19 17.89
CA ILE A 249 3.81 19.32 16.67
C ILE A 249 2.81 18.16 16.79
N ASN A 250 2.41 17.82 18.02
CA ASN A 250 1.39 16.82 18.29
C ASN A 250 -0.04 17.34 18.17
N ASP A 251 -0.23 18.66 18.07
CA ASP A 251 -1.54 19.29 17.98
C ASP A 251 -2.05 19.27 16.54
N TYR A 252 -2.64 18.15 16.15
CA TYR A 252 -3.26 18.01 14.84
C TYR A 252 -4.77 18.17 14.95
N ALA A 253 -5.30 19.31 14.55
CA ALA A 253 -6.67 19.77 14.80
C ALA A 253 -7.80 18.81 14.35
N VAL A 254 -7.53 17.87 13.46
CA VAL A 254 -8.56 16.91 13.00
C VAL A 254 -8.38 15.51 13.60
N ALA A 255 -7.30 15.27 14.34
CA ALA A 255 -7.08 14.04 15.11
C ALA A 255 -7.42 14.27 16.58
N PRO A 256 -7.85 13.23 17.32
CA PRO A 256 -7.98 13.35 18.77
C PRO A 256 -6.61 13.53 19.39
N THR A 257 -6.56 14.31 20.47
CA THR A 257 -5.35 14.43 21.28
C THR A 257 -5.08 13.11 22.02
N HIS A 258 -3.81 12.87 22.36
CA HIS A 258 -3.46 11.68 23.15
C HIS A 258 -4.19 11.64 24.49
N ALA A 259 -4.31 12.81 25.16
CA ALA A 259 -5.06 12.92 26.41
C ALA A 259 -6.53 12.51 26.28
N GLU A 260 -7.22 12.91 25.22
CA GLU A 260 -8.61 12.51 24.94
C GLU A 260 -8.74 11.00 24.72
N VAL A 261 -7.80 10.41 23.93
CA VAL A 261 -7.82 8.96 23.68
C VAL A 261 -7.59 8.16 24.96
N VAL A 262 -6.63 8.57 25.79
CA VAL A 262 -6.26 7.90 27.04
C VAL A 262 -7.37 8.05 28.09
N SER A 263 -7.81 9.29 28.37
CA SER A 263 -8.86 9.56 29.35
C SER A 263 -10.20 8.94 28.96
N GLY A 264 -10.48 8.85 27.68
CA GLY A 264 -11.65 8.18 27.14
C GLY A 264 -11.56 6.64 27.11
N GLY A 265 -10.41 6.05 27.48
CA GLY A 265 -10.19 4.60 27.44
C GLY A 265 -10.24 4.00 26.01
N LYS A 266 -9.90 4.80 24.97
CA LYS A 266 -10.08 4.42 23.56
C LYS A 266 -8.86 3.78 22.90
N GLN A 267 -7.69 3.79 23.53
CA GLN A 267 -6.43 3.30 22.96
C GLN A 267 -6.58 1.87 22.40
N ARG A 268 -7.04 0.93 23.21
CA ARG A 268 -7.15 -0.49 22.83
C ARG A 268 -8.12 -0.71 21.67
N SER A 269 -9.27 -0.06 21.69
CA SER A 269 -10.28 -0.20 20.64
C SER A 269 -9.85 0.42 19.30
N LEU A 270 -9.12 1.55 19.31
CA LEU A 270 -8.51 2.15 18.12
C LEU A 270 -7.42 1.25 17.54
N THR A 271 -6.51 0.75 18.41
CA THR A 271 -5.46 -0.20 18.02
C THR A 271 -6.05 -1.48 17.41
N HIS A 272 -7.10 -2.03 18.03
CA HIS A 272 -7.83 -3.18 17.50
C HIS A 272 -8.42 -2.90 16.12
N ALA A 273 -9.07 -1.76 15.94
CA ALA A 273 -9.68 -1.38 14.66
C ALA A 273 -8.64 -1.17 13.56
N TYR A 274 -7.46 -0.62 13.90
CA TYR A 274 -6.37 -0.48 12.95
C TYR A 274 -5.82 -1.86 12.53
N LEU A 275 -5.53 -2.76 13.45
CA LEU A 275 -5.10 -4.14 13.16
C LEU A 275 -6.13 -4.90 12.31
N ALA A 276 -7.42 -4.76 12.61
CA ALA A 276 -8.50 -5.34 11.81
C ALA A 276 -8.49 -4.79 10.38
N SER A 277 -8.26 -3.48 10.22
CA SER A 277 -8.16 -2.80 8.92
C SER A 277 -6.92 -3.22 8.13
N VAL A 278 -5.78 -3.45 8.81
CA VAL A 278 -4.56 -3.98 8.21
C VAL A 278 -4.77 -5.40 7.69
N SER A 279 -5.39 -6.29 8.49
CA SER A 279 -5.71 -7.65 8.02
C SER A 279 -6.73 -7.66 6.88
N PHE A 280 -7.65 -6.70 6.85
CA PHE A 280 -8.61 -6.55 5.77
C PHE A 280 -7.92 -6.14 4.46
N VAL A 281 -7.04 -5.14 4.48
CA VAL A 281 -6.34 -4.71 3.26
C VAL A 281 -5.35 -5.76 2.77
N ASP A 282 -4.71 -6.50 3.66
CA ASP A 282 -3.89 -7.65 3.29
C ASP A 282 -4.68 -8.69 2.50
N HIS A 283 -5.93 -8.97 2.89
CA HIS A 283 -6.83 -9.83 2.11
C HIS A 283 -7.15 -9.24 0.74
N CYS A 284 -7.39 -7.93 0.63
CA CYS A 284 -7.61 -7.27 -0.66
C CYS A 284 -6.38 -7.42 -1.57
N VAL A 285 -5.18 -7.25 -1.02
CA VAL A 285 -3.91 -7.50 -1.72
C VAL A 285 -3.83 -8.96 -2.17
N GLY A 286 -4.20 -9.90 -1.29
CA GLY A 286 -4.24 -11.33 -1.61
C GLY A 286 -5.09 -11.66 -2.82
N ILE A 287 -6.31 -11.11 -2.93
CA ILE A 287 -7.21 -11.30 -4.08
C ILE A 287 -6.50 -10.90 -5.39
N VAL A 288 -5.79 -9.78 -5.40
CA VAL A 288 -5.09 -9.28 -6.58
C VAL A 288 -3.87 -10.15 -6.92
N LEU A 289 -3.07 -10.52 -5.92
CA LEU A 289 -1.89 -11.36 -6.11
C LEU A 289 -2.24 -12.78 -6.57
N ASP A 290 -3.28 -13.40 -6.01
CA ASP A 290 -3.75 -14.73 -6.41
C ASP A 290 -4.28 -14.73 -7.85
N ALA A 291 -4.96 -13.64 -8.25
CA ALA A 291 -5.41 -13.48 -9.63
C ALA A 291 -4.24 -13.31 -10.59
N LEU A 292 -3.22 -12.53 -10.24
CA LEU A 292 -2.00 -12.39 -11.03
C LEU A 292 -1.29 -13.73 -11.17
N LYS A 293 -1.10 -14.46 -10.07
CA LYS A 293 -0.44 -15.77 -10.04
C LYS A 293 -1.12 -16.80 -10.97
N SER A 294 -2.44 -16.70 -11.10
CA SER A 294 -3.25 -17.60 -11.97
C SER A 294 -3.50 -17.02 -13.37
N SER A 295 -2.90 -15.90 -13.72
CA SER A 295 -3.07 -15.21 -14.99
C SER A 295 -1.96 -15.57 -16.01
N PRO A 296 -2.15 -15.29 -17.30
CA PRO A 296 -1.09 -15.44 -18.31
C PRO A 296 0.08 -14.46 -18.11
N HIS A 297 -0.01 -13.55 -17.14
CA HIS A 297 0.98 -12.49 -16.88
C HIS A 297 1.88 -12.78 -15.68
N ALA A 298 1.68 -13.93 -15.00
CA ALA A 298 2.35 -14.27 -13.73
C ALA A 298 3.88 -14.14 -13.79
N ASP A 299 4.49 -14.66 -14.86
CA ASP A 299 5.95 -14.74 -14.99
C ASP A 299 6.61 -13.48 -15.55
N ASN A 300 5.81 -12.51 -16.04
CA ASN A 300 6.31 -11.28 -16.66
C ASN A 300 5.70 -10.01 -16.05
N THR A 301 5.43 -10.01 -14.74
CA THR A 301 4.89 -8.84 -14.05
C THR A 301 5.79 -8.42 -12.90
N LEU A 302 6.24 -7.18 -12.94
CA LEU A 302 6.89 -6.52 -11.80
C LEU A 302 5.80 -6.02 -10.85
N ILE A 303 5.89 -6.40 -9.58
CA ILE A 303 4.97 -5.98 -8.52
C ILE A 303 5.69 -4.95 -7.65
N VAL A 304 5.07 -3.79 -7.45
CA VAL A 304 5.50 -2.77 -6.50
C VAL A 304 4.36 -2.55 -5.51
N LEU A 305 4.60 -2.82 -4.23
CA LEU A 305 3.66 -2.54 -3.14
C LEU A 305 4.28 -1.51 -2.21
N TRP A 306 3.53 -0.45 -1.90
CA TRP A 306 4.00 0.65 -1.07
C TRP A 306 2.86 1.30 -0.28
N SER A 307 3.22 2.01 0.80
CA SER A 307 2.31 2.90 1.53
C SER A 307 2.70 4.35 1.29
N ASP A 308 1.73 5.23 1.23
CA ASP A 308 1.99 6.66 1.00
C ASP A 308 2.63 7.36 2.20
N HIS A 309 2.37 6.93 3.40
CA HIS A 309 3.03 7.32 4.66
C HIS A 309 2.63 6.34 5.77
N GLY A 310 3.26 6.47 6.92
CA GLY A 310 2.92 5.71 8.11
C GLY A 310 1.76 6.30 8.92
N PHE A 311 1.61 5.84 10.18
CA PHE A 311 0.52 6.24 11.06
C PHE A 311 0.87 5.95 12.52
N HIS A 312 0.72 6.93 13.42
CA HIS A 312 0.85 6.76 14.86
C HIS A 312 -0.41 6.21 15.50
N LEU A 313 -0.23 5.39 16.50
CA LEU A 313 -1.30 4.81 17.32
C LEU A 313 -1.03 5.03 18.83
N GLY A 314 -0.41 6.15 19.17
CA GLY A 314 -0.12 6.59 20.52
C GLY A 314 1.37 6.84 20.79
N GLU A 315 2.27 6.34 19.94
CA GLU A 315 3.71 6.60 20.03
C GLU A 315 3.95 8.11 19.94
N LYS A 316 4.90 8.61 20.71
CA LYS A 316 5.17 10.04 20.85
C LYS A 316 3.93 10.86 21.23
N GLN A 317 3.00 10.26 21.98
CA GLN A 317 1.72 10.86 22.36
C GLN A 317 0.94 11.43 21.17
N HIS A 318 1.10 10.83 19.97
CA HIS A 318 0.49 11.26 18.74
C HIS A 318 -0.46 10.18 18.15
N TRP A 319 -1.49 10.65 17.46
CA TRP A 319 -2.43 9.83 16.70
C TRP A 319 -2.56 10.40 15.30
N ALA A 320 -2.42 9.61 14.30
CA ALA A 320 -2.39 9.92 12.86
C ALA A 320 -0.96 9.98 12.28
N LYS A 321 -0.68 11.01 11.52
CA LYS A 321 0.48 11.27 10.69
C LYS A 321 0.86 12.74 10.80
N ARG A 322 1.70 13.28 9.94
CA ARG A 322 2.18 14.67 9.89
C ARG A 322 3.29 14.98 10.89
N THR A 323 3.99 13.96 11.33
CA THR A 323 5.21 14.10 12.13
C THR A 323 6.40 13.60 11.33
N LEU A 324 7.61 13.88 11.79
CA LEU A 324 8.84 13.40 11.15
C LEU A 324 9.40 12.12 11.81
N TRP A 325 8.71 11.56 12.80
CA TRP A 325 9.07 10.29 13.40
C TRP A 325 8.82 9.12 12.43
N GLU A 326 9.51 8.03 12.67
CA GLU A 326 9.45 6.84 11.82
C GLU A 326 8.03 6.30 11.66
N GLU A 327 7.21 6.37 12.69
CA GLU A 327 5.81 5.92 12.64
C GLU A 327 4.99 6.64 11.57
N SER A 328 5.33 7.89 11.25
CA SER A 328 4.71 8.65 10.14
C SER A 328 5.48 8.53 8.82
N THR A 329 6.81 8.40 8.86
CA THR A 329 7.64 8.52 7.65
C THR A 329 8.08 7.19 7.07
N ARG A 330 8.38 6.17 7.92
CA ARG A 330 8.82 4.85 7.49
C ARG A 330 7.64 4.02 7.02
N VAL A 331 7.77 3.46 5.82
CA VAL A 331 6.66 2.81 5.12
C VAL A 331 7.05 1.44 4.57
N PRO A 332 6.08 0.52 4.44
CA PRO A 332 6.25 -0.68 3.63
C PRO A 332 6.59 -0.32 2.19
N LEU A 333 7.64 -0.93 1.65
CA LEU A 333 7.99 -0.92 0.23
C LEU A 333 8.49 -2.31 -0.16
N LEU A 334 7.80 -2.94 -1.09
CA LEU A 334 8.13 -4.25 -1.65
C LEU A 334 8.23 -4.19 -3.16
N ILE A 335 9.24 -4.84 -3.73
CA ILE A 335 9.37 -5.02 -5.17
C ILE A 335 9.61 -6.51 -5.43
N ALA A 336 8.78 -7.12 -6.28
CA ALA A 336 8.89 -8.54 -6.65
C ALA A 336 8.66 -8.72 -8.15
N GLY A 337 9.19 -9.80 -8.72
CA GLY A 337 9.00 -10.15 -10.14
C GLY A 337 10.30 -10.39 -10.89
N PRO A 338 10.24 -10.40 -12.24
CA PRO A 338 11.38 -10.73 -13.07
C PRO A 338 12.61 -9.85 -12.78
N GLY A 339 13.76 -10.46 -12.60
CA GLY A 339 15.02 -9.76 -12.33
C GLY A 339 15.22 -9.26 -10.90
N ILE A 340 14.23 -9.38 -10.03
CA ILE A 340 14.36 -8.97 -8.63
C ILE A 340 14.93 -10.11 -7.80
N ARG A 341 16.02 -9.85 -7.07
CA ARG A 341 16.57 -10.80 -6.11
C ARG A 341 15.64 -10.94 -4.91
N SER A 342 15.19 -12.15 -4.63
CA SER A 342 14.39 -12.49 -3.46
C SER A 342 15.24 -12.75 -2.20
N GLY A 343 14.60 -12.71 -1.05
CA GLY A 343 15.06 -13.31 0.20
C GLY A 343 15.98 -12.48 1.11
N GLN A 344 16.52 -11.34 0.65
CA GLN A 344 17.33 -10.47 1.52
C GLN A 344 16.68 -9.09 1.64
N PRO A 345 16.30 -8.64 2.85
CA PRO A 345 15.77 -7.30 3.04
C PRO A 345 16.86 -6.24 2.76
N CYS A 346 16.46 -5.13 2.16
CA CYS A 346 17.28 -3.95 2.01
C CYS A 346 17.15 -3.07 3.26
N LYS A 347 18.27 -2.79 3.91
CA LYS A 347 18.33 -1.89 5.07
C LYS A 347 18.82 -0.49 4.71
N GLU A 348 19.30 -0.31 3.48
CA GLU A 348 19.72 1.00 3.00
C GLU A 348 18.51 1.95 2.92
N PRO A 349 18.70 3.24 3.23
CA PRO A 349 17.66 4.24 3.08
C PRO A 349 17.13 4.28 1.65
N ALA A 350 15.82 4.33 1.52
CA ALA A 350 15.14 4.53 0.25
C ALA A 350 14.07 5.62 0.42
N SER A 351 13.93 6.48 -0.59
CA SER A 351 12.85 7.46 -0.66
C SER A 351 11.78 6.96 -1.64
N LEU A 352 10.52 7.22 -1.28
CA LEU A 352 9.42 7.09 -2.23
C LEU A 352 9.41 8.24 -3.22
#